data_bd8d2172b33f933d49cf72d0a8a69551
#
_entry.id   bd8d2172b33f933d49cf72d0a8a69551
#
_cell.length_a   1.000
_cell.length_b   1.000
_cell.length_c   1.000
_cell.angle_alpha   90.00
_cell.angle_beta   90.00
_cell.angle_gamma   90.00
#
_symmetry.space_group_name_H-M   'P 1'
#
loop_
_entity.id
_entity.type
_entity.pdbx_description
1 polymer ?
#
loop_
_entity_poly.entity_id
_entity_poly.type
_entity_poly.pdbx_seq_one_letter_code
_entity_poly.pdbx_strand_id
1 'polypeptide(L)' 'MTTPNFTGRNVPIAEIAKATGKSSQFIRIGIQRGIFKFGYAFKREGSSDYNYLCPDKKVWEELGYFKDMNNNDKAV' A
#
# COMPACT_ATOMS: atom_id res chain seq x y z
N MET A 1 -4.16 13.69 19.06
CA MET A 1 -3.84 12.52 18.26
C MET A 1 -2.73 12.85 17.27
N THR A 2 -1.75 11.99 17.18
CA THR A 2 -0.61 12.26 16.31
C THR A 2 -0.72 11.43 15.05
N THR A 3 -0.19 11.99 13.96
CA THR A 3 -0.10 11.24 12.72
C THR A 3 1.16 10.40 12.74
N PRO A 4 1.17 9.31 11.98
CA PRO A 4 2.39 8.51 11.86
C PRO A 4 3.50 9.27 11.20
N ASN A 5 4.69 8.75 11.37
CA ASN A 5 5.89 9.35 10.79
C ASN A 5 6.09 8.79 9.38
N PHE A 6 5.42 9.38 8.42
CA PHE A 6 5.46 8.87 7.06
C PHE A 6 6.84 9.04 6.44
N THR A 7 7.27 8.03 5.71
CA THR A 7 8.56 8.05 5.03
C THR A 7 8.41 8.16 3.52
N GLY A 8 7.18 8.03 3.03
CA GLY A 8 6.94 8.03 1.60
C GLY A 8 7.24 6.70 0.95
N ARG A 9 7.41 5.64 1.73
CA ARG A 9 7.73 4.34 1.17
C ARG A 9 6.57 3.78 0.39
N ASN A 10 6.88 2.95 -0.57
CA ASN A 10 5.88 2.22 -1.33
C ASN A 10 5.50 0.97 -0.54
N VAL A 11 4.26 0.91 -0.07
CA VAL A 11 3.80 -0.24 0.71
C VAL A 11 3.53 -1.40 -0.24
N PRO A 12 4.17 -2.56 -0.02
CA PRO A 12 3.96 -3.70 -0.90
C PRO A 12 2.51 -4.18 -0.91
N ILE A 13 2.06 -4.65 -2.05
CA ILE A 13 0.69 -5.17 -2.18
C ILE A 13 0.46 -6.31 -1.18
N ALA A 14 1.46 -7.18 -1.00
CA ALA A 14 1.31 -8.29 -0.06
C ALA A 14 1.08 -7.81 1.36
N GLU A 15 1.72 -6.72 1.74
CA GLU A 15 1.56 -6.16 3.07
C GLU A 15 0.16 -5.60 3.26
N ILE A 16 -0.36 -4.92 2.23
CA ILE A 16 -1.71 -4.37 2.27
C ILE A 16 -2.73 -5.51 2.33
N ALA A 17 -2.50 -6.55 1.54
CA ALA A 17 -3.41 -7.69 1.53
C ALA A 17 -3.49 -8.33 2.91
N LYS A 18 -2.33 -8.48 3.55
CA LYS A 18 -2.31 -9.07 4.88
C LYS A 18 -3.01 -8.18 5.89
N ALA A 19 -2.79 -6.88 5.81
CA ALA A 19 -3.39 -5.94 6.75
C ALA A 19 -4.91 -5.89 6.62
N THR A 20 -5.42 -6.10 5.41
CA THR A 20 -6.87 -6.01 5.17
C THR A 20 -7.55 -7.36 5.19
N GLY A 21 -6.79 -8.45 5.25
CA GLY A 21 -7.37 -9.79 5.21
C GLY A 21 -7.88 -10.19 3.84
N LYS A 22 -7.37 -9.53 2.79
CA LYS A 22 -7.77 -9.81 1.42
C LYS A 22 -6.61 -10.42 0.65
N SER A 23 -6.90 -10.96 -0.53
CA SER A 23 -5.84 -11.52 -1.36
C SER A 23 -5.10 -10.39 -2.08
N SER A 24 -3.86 -10.68 -2.46
CA SER A 24 -3.07 -9.71 -3.23
C SER A 24 -3.74 -9.39 -4.55
N GLN A 25 -4.37 -10.39 -5.17
CA GLN A 25 -5.06 -10.15 -6.44
C GLN A 25 -6.22 -9.20 -6.27
N PHE A 26 -6.96 -9.35 -5.19
CA PHE A 26 -8.07 -8.44 -4.89
C PHE A 26 -7.58 -7.01 -4.81
N ILE A 27 -6.47 -6.80 -4.12
CA ILE A 27 -5.91 -5.47 -3.97
C ILE A 27 -5.46 -4.92 -5.32
N ARG A 28 -4.74 -5.74 -6.11
CA ARG A 28 -4.25 -5.30 -7.42
C ARG A 28 -5.40 -4.90 -8.35
N ILE A 29 -6.43 -5.70 -8.39
CA ILE A 29 -7.56 -5.42 -9.27
C ILE A 29 -8.28 -4.16 -8.84
N GLY A 30 -8.46 -3.98 -7.54
CA GLY A 30 -9.12 -2.78 -7.03
C GLY A 30 -8.37 -1.51 -7.38
N ILE A 31 -7.03 -1.56 -7.34
CA ILE A 31 -6.23 -0.42 -7.71
C ILE A 31 -6.32 -0.17 -9.21
N GLN A 32 -6.25 -1.25 -10.00
CA GLN A 32 -6.30 -1.12 -11.46
C GLN A 32 -7.61 -0.49 -11.91
N ARG A 33 -8.70 -0.79 -11.22
CA ARG A 33 -10.00 -0.27 -11.59
C ARG A 33 -10.32 1.08 -10.96
N GLY A 34 -9.40 1.60 -10.17
CA GLY A 34 -9.62 2.88 -9.53
C GLY A 34 -10.61 2.82 -8.37
N ILE A 35 -10.95 1.63 -7.90
CA ILE A 35 -11.85 1.49 -6.77
C ILE A 35 -11.15 1.89 -5.48
N PHE A 36 -9.89 1.46 -5.33
CA PHE A 36 -9.08 1.84 -4.19
C PHE A 36 -8.30 3.10 -4.51
N LYS A 37 -8.33 4.05 -3.59
CA LYS A 37 -7.70 5.34 -3.81
C LYS A 37 -6.34 5.48 -3.15
N PHE A 38 -5.87 4.42 -2.50
CA PHE A 38 -4.61 4.49 -1.77
C PHE A 38 -3.40 4.14 -2.62
N GLY A 39 -3.60 3.82 -3.89
CA GLY A 39 -2.48 3.43 -4.72
C GLY A 39 -2.73 3.70 -6.18
N TYR A 40 -1.66 3.55 -6.94
CA TYR A 40 -1.68 3.77 -8.38
C TYR A 40 -1.18 2.53 -9.08
N ALA A 41 -1.83 2.17 -10.19
CA ALA A 41 -1.40 1.06 -11.02
C ALA A 41 -1.05 1.61 -12.39
N PHE A 42 0.10 1.23 -12.90
CA PHE A 42 0.50 1.70 -14.21
C PHE A 42 1.35 0.64 -14.89
N LYS A 43 1.32 0.65 -16.22
CA LYS A 43 2.10 -0.28 -17.02
C LYS A 43 3.21 0.46 -17.70
N ARG A 44 4.36 -0.21 -17.74
CA ARG A 44 5.47 0.31 -18.52
C ARG A 44 5.16 0.08 -19.98
N GLU A 45 5.60 1.01 -20.82
CA GLU A 45 5.38 0.87 -22.24
C GLU A 45 6.01 -0.43 -22.74
N GLY A 46 5.24 -1.18 -23.51
CA GLY A 46 5.71 -2.44 -24.05
C GLY A 46 5.63 -3.62 -23.12
N SER A 47 5.07 -3.40 -21.92
CA SER A 47 4.96 -4.47 -20.94
C SER A 47 3.50 -4.73 -20.63
N SER A 48 3.17 -5.98 -20.32
CA SER A 48 1.82 -6.33 -19.89
C SER A 48 1.72 -6.34 -18.36
N ASP A 49 2.83 -6.11 -17.66
CA ASP A 49 2.83 -6.16 -16.22
C ASP A 49 2.53 -4.79 -15.62
N TYR A 50 1.78 -4.79 -14.55
CA TYR A 50 1.50 -3.57 -13.81
C TYR A 50 2.52 -3.36 -12.72
N ASN A 51 2.86 -2.09 -12.51
CA ASN A 51 3.59 -1.67 -11.34
C ASN A 51 2.62 -0.95 -10.42
N TYR A 52 2.86 -1.06 -9.12
CA TYR A 52 1.97 -0.46 -8.14
C TYR A 52 2.75 0.46 -7.22
N LEU A 53 2.19 1.63 -7.00
CA LEU A 53 2.75 2.59 -6.06
C LEU A 53 1.69 2.91 -5.02
N CYS A 54 1.95 2.52 -3.80
CA CYS A 54 1.01 2.74 -2.70
C CYS A 54 1.73 3.50 -1.61
N PRO A 55 1.74 4.84 -1.69
CA PRO A 55 2.44 5.64 -0.68
C PRO A 55 1.88 5.37 0.71
N ASP A 56 2.76 5.29 1.70
CA ASP A 56 2.36 4.94 3.05
C ASP A 56 1.32 5.90 3.61
N LYS A 57 1.43 7.17 3.29
CA LYS A 57 0.46 8.14 3.77
C LYS A 57 -0.93 7.89 3.19
N LYS A 58 -1.00 7.57 1.89
CA LYS A 58 -2.28 7.28 1.26
C LYS A 58 -2.89 6.02 1.81
N VAL A 59 -2.08 5.01 2.04
CA VAL A 59 -2.57 3.76 2.63
C VAL A 59 -3.15 4.03 4.00
N TRP A 60 -2.48 4.85 4.79
CA TRP A 60 -2.95 5.19 6.12
C TRP A 60 -4.27 5.98 6.05
N GLU A 61 -4.36 6.93 5.13
CA GLU A 61 -5.55 7.77 5.02
C GLU A 61 -6.78 6.96 4.62
N GLU A 62 -6.59 5.98 3.74
CA GLU A 62 -7.72 5.21 3.22
C GLU A 62 -8.03 3.97 4.03
N LEU A 63 -7.01 3.33 4.60
CA LEU A 63 -7.18 2.06 5.28
C LEU A 63 -6.91 2.12 6.77
N GLY A 64 -6.28 3.18 7.23
CA GLY A 64 -5.90 3.28 8.63
C GLY A 64 -4.70 2.43 8.99
N TYR A 65 -4.03 1.86 8.01
CA TYR A 65 -2.90 0.98 8.25
C TYR A 65 -1.60 1.74 8.14
N PHE A 66 -0.73 1.50 9.10
CA PHE A 66 0.61 2.08 9.06
C PHE A 66 1.58 1.17 9.78
N LYS A 67 2.72 0.93 9.16
CA LYS A 67 3.80 0.19 9.78
C LYS A 67 4.92 1.17 10.09
N ASP A 68 5.25 1.26 11.37
CA ASP A 68 6.29 2.19 11.81
C ASP A 68 7.65 1.57 11.57
N MET A 69 8.30 1.99 10.51
CA MET A 69 9.60 1.43 10.13
C MET A 69 10.72 1.89 11.05
N ASN A 70 10.51 2.97 11.77
CA ASN A 70 11.53 3.47 12.67
C ASN A 70 11.55 2.77 14.00
N ASN A 71 10.47 2.07 14.31
CA ASN A 71 10.29 1.53 15.62
C ASN A 71 10.59 0.07 15.69
N ASN A 72 10.71 -0.55 14.78
CA ASN A 72 10.94 -1.89 14.65
C ASN A 72 11.18 -2.68 15.84
N ASP A 73 11.20 -3.04 16.11
CA ASP A 73 11.41 -3.86 16.90
C ASP A 73 11.33 -3.96 18.02
N LYS A 74 11.26 -3.65 18.27
CA LYS A 74 11.36 -3.83 19.21
C LYS A 74 10.66 -4.39 19.88
N ALA A 75 10.52 -4.45 19.70
CA ALA A 75 10.02 -5.00 20.28
C ALA A 75 9.69 -5.49 20.93
N VAL A 76 9.64 -5.61 21.06
CA VAL A 76 9.42 -6.21 21.70
C VAL A 76 9.05 -6.72 22.02
#